data_f3070a1c1c736506ce8a7e36d883bf97
#
_entry.id   f3070a1c1c736506ce8a7e36d883bf97
#
_cell.length_a   1.000
_cell.length_b   1.000
_cell.length_c   1.000
_cell.angle_alpha   90.00
_cell.angle_beta   90.00
_cell.angle_gamma   90.00
#
_symmetry.space_group_name_H-M   'P 1'
#
loop_
_entity.id
_entity.type
_entity.pdbx_description
1 polymer ?
#
loop_
_entity_poly.entity_id
_entity_poly.type
_entity_poly.pdbx_seq_one_letter_code
_entity_poly.pdbx_strand_id
1 'polypeptide(L)'
;MPQDDRNTVEVLKAELNYVKKGGYGRSPREPWRAQLVFEDSPTCMNFDSKENRAPCAECLLMQFVPADKRVEKVPCRHIPLTSYGDTLLHMYRGGTEQEIEEALAIWLEKEIAKLESVETRGLAPI
;
A
#
# COMPACT_ATOMS: atom_id res chain seq x y z
N MET A 1 -9.28 17.53 12.26
CA MET A 1 -9.41 16.20 11.66
C MET A 1 -8.05 15.70 11.21
N PRO A 2 -7.63 14.55 11.71
CA PRO A 2 -6.38 14.00 11.23
C PRO A 2 -6.53 13.52 9.79
N GLN A 3 -5.89 14.22 8.88
CA GLN A 3 -5.70 13.75 7.53
C GLN A 3 -4.30 13.19 7.46
N ASP A 4 -4.10 12.26 6.55
CA ASP A 4 -2.78 11.70 6.35
C ASP A 4 -1.95 12.74 5.59
N ASP A 5 -1.07 13.42 6.32
CA ASP A 5 -0.22 14.47 5.75
C ASP A 5 1.16 13.98 5.37
N ARG A 6 1.39 12.66 5.44
CA ARG A 6 2.66 12.10 5.05
C ARG A 6 2.92 12.29 3.56
N ASN A 7 4.18 12.45 3.20
CA ASN A 7 4.57 12.54 1.79
C ASN A 7 4.36 11.19 1.12
N THR A 8 3.53 11.16 0.09
CA THR A 8 3.16 9.91 -0.59
C THR A 8 4.37 9.17 -1.16
N VAL A 9 5.27 9.88 -1.82
CA VAL A 9 6.47 9.27 -2.41
C VAL A 9 7.32 8.62 -1.33
N GLU A 10 7.53 9.31 -0.22
CA GLU A 10 8.34 8.78 0.87
C GLU A 10 7.70 7.53 1.50
N VAL A 11 6.37 7.55 1.65
CA VAL A 11 5.65 6.40 2.19
C VAL A 11 5.76 5.19 1.26
N LEU A 12 5.60 5.42 -0.05
CA LEU A 12 5.72 4.33 -1.03
C LEU A 12 7.14 3.77 -1.09
N LYS A 13 8.15 4.64 -0.96
CA LYS A 13 9.55 4.19 -0.92
C LYS A 13 9.82 3.34 0.33
N ALA A 14 9.27 3.75 1.46
CA ALA A 14 9.39 3.00 2.70
C ALA A 14 8.72 1.62 2.57
N GLU A 15 7.56 1.58 1.94
CA GLU A 15 6.84 0.33 1.70
C GLU A 15 7.65 -0.60 0.80
N LEU A 16 8.22 -0.06 -0.28
CA LEU A 16 9.05 -0.85 -1.20
C LEU A 16 10.25 -1.44 -0.48
N ASN A 17 10.91 -0.64 0.35
CA ASN A 17 12.04 -1.10 1.15
C ASN A 17 11.60 -2.20 2.11
N TYR A 18 10.45 -2.04 2.74
CA TYR A 18 9.87 -3.01 3.65
C TYR A 18 9.65 -4.36 2.96
N VAL A 19 9.05 -4.34 1.77
CA VAL A 19 8.83 -5.55 0.96
C VAL A 19 10.15 -6.23 0.62
N LYS A 20 11.11 -5.45 0.12
CA LYS A 20 12.40 -5.99 -0.32
C LYS A 20 13.22 -6.59 0.80
N LYS A 21 13.02 -6.13 2.01
CA LYS A 21 13.71 -6.65 3.19
C LYS A 21 12.98 -7.82 3.84
N GLY A 22 11.91 -8.29 3.22
CA GLY A 22 11.17 -9.42 3.75
C GLY A 22 10.22 -9.08 4.89
N GLY A 23 9.76 -7.81 4.96
CA GLY A 23 8.87 -7.36 6.02
C GLY A 23 7.55 -8.13 6.11
N TYR A 24 7.09 -8.67 4.98
CA TYR A 24 5.87 -9.47 4.95
C TYR A 24 6.12 -10.96 5.15
N GLY A 25 7.35 -11.35 5.45
CA GLY A 25 7.64 -12.74 5.77
C GLY A 25 6.95 -13.14 7.07
N ARG A 26 6.62 -14.42 7.17
CA ARG A 26 5.94 -14.92 8.37
C ARG A 26 6.84 -14.85 9.59
N SER A 27 6.26 -14.43 10.70
CA SER A 27 6.98 -14.38 11.97
C SER A 27 7.38 -15.79 12.41
N PRO A 28 8.62 -15.99 12.91
CA PRO A 28 9.00 -17.27 13.50
C PRO A 28 8.11 -17.68 14.68
N ARG A 29 7.53 -16.69 15.37
CA ARG A 29 6.65 -16.97 16.51
C ARG A 29 5.24 -17.38 16.09
N GLU A 30 4.80 -16.88 14.93
CA GLU A 30 3.46 -17.13 14.42
C GLU A 30 3.54 -17.49 12.94
N PRO A 31 4.19 -18.62 12.59
CA PRO A 31 4.39 -18.97 11.19
C PRO A 31 3.09 -19.29 10.44
N TRP A 32 2.02 -19.54 11.19
CA TRP A 32 0.70 -19.79 10.60
C TRP A 32 -0.01 -18.51 10.17
N ARG A 33 0.45 -17.34 10.64
CA ARG A 33 -0.22 -16.07 10.37
C ARG A 33 0.44 -15.38 9.18
N ALA A 34 -0.32 -15.25 8.09
CA ALA A 34 0.12 -14.48 6.93
C ALA A 34 0.02 -12.99 7.23
N GLN A 35 0.99 -12.22 6.73
CA GLN A 35 0.99 -10.78 6.85
C GLN A 35 0.12 -10.19 5.75
N LEU A 36 -0.65 -9.16 6.08
CA LEU A 36 -1.50 -8.47 5.12
C LEU A 36 -0.78 -7.23 4.59
N VAL A 37 -0.77 -7.10 3.27
CA VAL A 37 -0.11 -5.97 2.61
C VAL A 37 -0.76 -4.66 3.05
N PHE A 38 0.04 -3.65 3.28
CA PHE A 38 -0.31 -2.35 3.81
C PHE A 38 -0.80 -2.39 5.26
N GLU A 39 -1.76 -3.25 5.57
CA GLU A 39 -2.36 -3.32 6.90
C GLU A 39 -1.36 -3.75 7.98
N ASP A 40 -0.44 -4.62 7.63
CA ASP A 40 0.58 -5.12 8.56
C ASP A 40 1.93 -4.45 8.38
N SER A 41 1.94 -3.23 7.84
CA SER A 41 3.16 -2.44 7.68
C SER A 41 2.94 -1.01 8.14
N PRO A 42 4.02 -0.25 8.38
CA PRO A 42 3.90 1.16 8.78
C PRO A 42 3.20 2.07 7.77
N THR A 43 2.92 1.59 6.56
CA THR A 43 2.17 2.36 5.57
C THR A 43 0.75 2.64 6.07
N CYS A 44 0.16 1.70 6.78
CA CYS A 44 -1.17 1.89 7.37
C CYS A 44 -1.08 2.86 8.54
N MET A 45 -1.89 3.91 8.53
CA MET A 45 -1.93 4.88 9.64
C MET A 45 -2.28 4.24 10.97
N ASN A 46 -2.98 3.12 10.92
CA ASN A 46 -3.43 2.41 12.12
C ASN A 46 -2.48 1.29 12.54
N PHE A 47 -1.34 1.17 11.86
CA PHE A 47 -0.35 0.18 12.21
C PHE A 47 0.13 0.40 13.65
N ASP A 48 0.10 -0.68 14.43
CA ASP A 48 0.51 -0.65 15.83
C ASP A 48 -0.29 0.32 16.71
N SER A 49 -1.42 0.80 16.22
CA SER A 49 -2.30 1.70 16.97
C SER A 49 -3.53 0.93 17.45
N LYS A 50 -3.70 0.86 18.77
CA LYS A 50 -4.86 0.21 19.37
C LYS A 50 -5.92 1.23 19.76
N GLU A 51 -5.51 2.48 19.95
CA GLU A 51 -6.39 3.58 20.30
C GLU A 51 -6.25 4.68 19.24
N ASN A 52 -7.22 5.55 19.15
CA ASN A 52 -7.19 6.69 18.24
C ASN A 52 -6.98 6.29 16.78
N ARG A 53 -7.68 5.26 16.36
CA ARG A 53 -7.59 4.80 14.97
C ARG A 53 -8.18 5.84 14.02
N ALA A 54 -7.42 6.16 12.98
CA ALA A 54 -7.88 7.08 11.94
C ALA A 54 -8.77 6.34 10.93
N PRO A 55 -9.79 7.01 10.38
CA PRO A 55 -10.61 6.39 9.33
C PRO A 55 -9.77 6.13 8.07
N CYS A 56 -10.02 4.99 7.43
CA CYS A 56 -9.33 4.66 6.17
C CYS A 56 -9.57 5.72 5.10
N ALA A 57 -10.70 6.41 5.15
CA ALA A 57 -11.01 7.48 4.20
C ALA A 57 -9.98 8.61 4.21
N GLU A 58 -9.23 8.77 5.30
CA GLU A 58 -8.21 9.81 5.43
C GLU A 58 -6.81 9.34 5.03
N CYS A 59 -6.66 8.05 4.72
CA CYS A 59 -5.36 7.46 4.36
C CYS A 59 -4.91 7.89 2.97
N LEU A 60 -3.62 8.17 2.82
CA LEU A 60 -3.06 8.57 1.52
C LEU A 60 -3.26 7.50 0.44
N LEU A 61 -3.39 6.23 0.84
CA LEU A 61 -3.61 5.14 -0.12
C LEU A 61 -4.95 5.25 -0.84
N MET A 62 -5.89 6.03 -0.29
CA MET A 62 -7.20 6.23 -0.93
C MET A 62 -7.10 6.80 -2.33
N GLN A 63 -6.06 7.57 -2.62
CA GLN A 63 -5.88 8.13 -3.95
C GLN A 63 -5.70 7.05 -5.03
N PHE A 64 -5.31 5.85 -4.62
CA PHE A 64 -5.11 4.73 -5.54
C PHE A 64 -6.31 3.79 -5.60
N VAL A 65 -7.31 4.00 -4.75
CA VAL A 65 -8.49 3.15 -4.69
C VAL A 65 -9.55 3.66 -5.68
N PRO A 66 -10.11 2.80 -6.54
CA PRO A 66 -11.20 3.21 -7.44
C PRO A 66 -12.35 3.83 -6.64
N ALA A 67 -12.99 4.85 -7.21
CA ALA A 67 -14.02 5.62 -6.52
C ALA A 67 -15.12 4.77 -5.93
N ASP A 68 -15.58 3.75 -6.65
CA ASP A 68 -16.66 2.87 -6.21
C ASP A 68 -16.24 1.90 -5.08
N LYS A 69 -14.94 1.79 -4.83
CA LYS A 69 -14.40 0.90 -3.80
C LYS A 69 -13.97 1.63 -2.54
N ARG A 70 -14.04 2.95 -2.54
CA ARG A 70 -13.61 3.74 -1.38
C ARG A 70 -14.49 3.58 -0.16
N VAL A 71 -15.69 3.08 -0.34
CA VAL A 71 -16.63 2.82 0.76
C VAL A 71 -16.51 1.40 1.33
N GLU A 72 -15.61 0.60 0.78
CA GLU A 72 -15.39 -0.75 1.28
C GLU A 72 -14.74 -0.73 2.67
N LYS A 73 -14.88 -1.82 3.39
CA LYS A 73 -14.41 -1.92 4.78
C LYS A 73 -12.90 -1.71 4.89
N VAL A 74 -12.14 -2.29 3.96
CA VAL A 74 -10.70 -2.12 3.87
C VAL A 74 -10.37 -1.69 2.45
N PRO A 75 -10.49 -0.39 2.14
CA PRO A 75 -10.36 0.08 0.76
C PRO A 75 -9.03 -0.24 0.09
N CYS A 76 -7.91 -0.26 0.84
CA CYS A 76 -6.60 -0.53 0.25
C CYS A 76 -6.49 -1.92 -0.37
N ARG A 77 -7.35 -2.85 0.00
CA ARG A 77 -7.38 -4.19 -0.63
C ARG A 77 -7.90 -4.15 -2.05
N HIS A 78 -8.50 -3.04 -2.45
CA HIS A 78 -9.11 -2.87 -3.78
C HIS A 78 -8.27 -2.03 -4.73
N ILE A 79 -7.02 -1.73 -4.36
CA ILE A 79 -6.09 -1.04 -5.26
C ILE A 79 -5.67 -2.04 -6.35
N PRO A 80 -5.87 -1.70 -7.64
CA PRO A 80 -5.39 -2.58 -8.72
C PRO A 80 -3.86 -2.53 -8.79
N LEU A 81 -3.23 -3.66 -8.54
CA LEU A 81 -1.76 -3.75 -8.53
C LEU A 81 -1.15 -4.15 -9.87
N THR A 82 -1.93 -4.80 -10.72
CA THR A 82 -1.43 -5.27 -12.02
C THR A 82 -2.16 -4.57 -13.15
N SER A 83 -1.60 -4.65 -14.36
CA SER A 83 -2.25 -4.11 -15.56
C SER A 83 -3.57 -4.81 -15.89
N TYR A 84 -3.80 -5.98 -15.30
CA TYR A 84 -5.05 -6.74 -15.48
C TYR A 84 -6.11 -6.35 -14.45
N GLY A 85 -5.77 -5.47 -13.53
CA GLY A 85 -6.70 -5.03 -12.50
C GLY A 85 -6.78 -5.93 -11.26
N ASP A 86 -5.81 -6.81 -11.10
CA ASP A 86 -5.76 -7.69 -9.92
C ASP A 86 -5.54 -6.88 -8.66
N THR A 87 -6.37 -7.12 -7.65
CA THR A 87 -6.29 -6.44 -6.36
C THR A 87 -5.74 -7.41 -5.31
N LEU A 88 -5.38 -6.88 -4.15
CA LEU A 88 -4.96 -7.73 -3.03
C LEU A 88 -6.03 -8.74 -2.66
N LEU A 89 -7.29 -8.31 -2.69
CA LEU A 89 -8.41 -9.20 -2.37
C LEU A 89 -8.43 -10.42 -3.28
N HIS A 90 -8.22 -10.21 -4.59
CA HIS A 90 -8.16 -11.31 -5.56
C HIS A 90 -6.96 -12.20 -5.29
N MET A 91 -5.81 -11.60 -5.03
CA MET A 91 -4.56 -12.33 -4.84
C MET A 91 -4.57 -13.18 -3.57
N TYR A 92 -5.24 -12.70 -2.51
CA TYR A 92 -5.36 -13.47 -1.28
C TYR A 92 -6.15 -14.77 -1.49
N ARG A 93 -7.01 -14.80 -2.50
CA ARG A 93 -7.82 -15.97 -2.80
C ARG A 93 -7.10 -17.00 -3.63
N GLY A 94 -6.21 -16.58 -4.53
CA GLY A 94 -5.62 -17.48 -5.49
C GLY A 94 -4.11 -17.35 -5.71
N GLY A 95 -3.48 -16.33 -5.15
CA GLY A 95 -2.06 -16.09 -5.35
C GLY A 95 -1.22 -16.60 -4.20
N THR A 96 0.07 -16.77 -4.45
CA THR A 96 1.03 -17.09 -3.40
C THR A 96 1.54 -15.78 -2.77
N GLU A 97 2.11 -15.89 -1.57
CA GLU A 97 2.70 -14.73 -0.90
C GLU A 97 3.78 -14.11 -1.77
N GLN A 98 4.58 -14.93 -2.43
CA GLN A 98 5.64 -14.46 -3.32
C GLN A 98 5.07 -13.68 -4.51
N GLU A 99 4.01 -14.18 -5.13
CA GLU A 99 3.35 -13.49 -6.24
C GLU A 99 2.81 -12.12 -5.82
N ILE A 100 2.23 -12.06 -4.62
CA ILE A 100 1.70 -10.82 -4.07
C ILE A 100 2.83 -9.81 -3.84
N GLU A 101 3.94 -10.25 -3.23
CA GLU A 101 5.07 -9.38 -2.98
C GLU A 101 5.70 -8.86 -4.27
N GLU A 102 5.80 -9.71 -5.30
CA GLU A 102 6.33 -9.29 -6.60
C GLU A 102 5.43 -8.26 -7.26
N ALA A 103 4.12 -8.50 -7.26
CA ALA A 103 3.16 -7.57 -7.83
C ALA A 103 3.20 -6.23 -7.09
N LEU A 104 3.28 -6.27 -5.78
CA LEU A 104 3.37 -5.07 -4.96
C LEU A 104 4.63 -4.27 -5.27
N ALA A 105 5.78 -4.94 -5.35
CA ALA A 105 7.04 -4.26 -5.65
C ALA A 105 7.00 -3.57 -7.02
N ILE A 106 6.47 -4.25 -8.02
CA ILE A 106 6.34 -3.68 -9.37
C ILE A 106 5.41 -2.47 -9.35
N TRP A 107 4.28 -2.58 -8.67
CA TRP A 107 3.32 -1.49 -8.55
C TRP A 107 3.94 -0.28 -7.86
N LEU A 108 4.64 -0.52 -6.76
CA LEU A 108 5.30 0.55 -5.99
C LEU A 108 6.34 1.27 -6.86
N GLU A 109 7.17 0.53 -7.57
CA GLU A 109 8.18 1.12 -8.44
C GLU A 109 7.55 2.00 -9.51
N LYS A 110 6.46 1.55 -10.12
CA LYS A 110 5.75 2.32 -11.14
C LYS A 110 5.12 3.58 -10.56
N GLU A 111 4.48 3.47 -9.41
CA GLU A 111 3.81 4.62 -8.80
C GLU A 111 4.81 5.65 -8.29
N ILE A 112 5.92 5.20 -7.72
CA ILE A 112 6.99 6.09 -7.29
C ILE A 112 7.53 6.87 -8.50
N ALA A 113 7.81 6.17 -9.59
CA ALA A 113 8.33 6.81 -10.80
C ALA A 113 7.36 7.84 -11.36
N LYS A 114 6.06 7.54 -11.38
CA LYS A 114 5.02 8.47 -11.84
C LYS A 114 4.97 9.73 -10.97
N LEU A 115 4.98 9.55 -9.66
CA LEU A 115 4.87 10.67 -8.74
C LEU A 115 6.12 11.55 -8.76
N GLU A 116 7.29 10.94 -8.87
CA GLU A 116 8.54 11.70 -8.98
C GLU A 116 8.60 12.47 -10.30
N SER A 117 8.10 11.90 -11.38
CA SER A 117 8.02 12.57 -12.66
C SER A 117 7.11 13.80 -12.58
N VAL A 118 5.96 13.68 -11.92
CA VAL A 118 5.04 14.80 -11.72
C VAL A 118 5.68 15.89 -10.86
N GLU A 119 6.36 15.51 -9.80
CA GLU A 119 7.07 16.46 -8.93
C GLU A 119 8.14 17.23 -9.71
N THR A 120 8.90 16.52 -10.54
CA THR A 120 9.94 17.14 -11.37
C THR A 120 9.32 18.14 -12.34
N ARG A 121 8.22 17.80 -12.97
CA ARG A 121 7.52 18.70 -13.87
C ARG A 121 6.97 19.93 -13.14
N GLY A 122 6.48 19.73 -11.93
CA GLY A 122 5.95 20.81 -11.13
C GLY A 122 7.02 21.78 -10.66
N LEU A 123 8.27 21.32 -10.57
CA LEU A 123 9.41 22.15 -10.17
C LEU A 123 10.10 22.82 -11.35
N ALA A 124 9.82 22.38 -12.57
CA ALA A 124 10.45 22.95 -13.76
C ALA A 124 9.97 24.39 -13.97
N PRO A 125 10.90 25.33 -14.19
CA PRO A 125 10.50 26.70 -14.52
C PRO A 125 9.82 26.74 -15.88
N ILE A 126 8.79 27.51 -15.94
CA ILE A 126 8.00 27.63 -17.17
C ILE A 126 8.46 28.84 -17.96
#